data_19f2f20dd2167219c626ea1a9b6e3b86
#
_entry.id   19f2f20dd2167219c626ea1a9b6e3b86
#
_cell.length_a   1.000
_cell.length_b   1.000
_cell.length_c   1.000
_cell.angle_alpha   90.00
_cell.angle_beta   90.00
_cell.angle_gamma   90.00
#
_symmetry.space_group_name_H-M   'P 1'
#
loop_
_entity.id
_entity.type
_entity.pdbx_description
1 polymer ?
#
loop_
_entity_poly.entity_id
_entity_poly.type
_entity_poly.pdbx_seq_one_letter_code
_entity_poly.pdbx_strand_id
1 'polypeptide(L)'
;MPVEQTEDFEDAVEAAIDALPDELRTAMSNVAIVVEDEPPDGEPLLGLYQGIPLTERSSAYSGTPPDKISIYRGPLERYYGHDPELLRDQIRRVVLHEIAHHFGISDERLEELDAY
;
A
#
# COMPACT_ATOMS: atom_id res chain seq x y z
N MET A 1 18.83 -14.70 -2.94
CA MET A 1 19.20 -14.53 -1.54
C MET A 1 18.05 -13.94 -0.76
N PRO A 2 17.57 -14.62 0.29
CA PRO A 2 16.40 -14.12 1.03
C PRO A 2 16.60 -12.74 1.62
N VAL A 3 17.77 -12.44 2.18
CA VAL A 3 18.03 -11.14 2.81
C VAL A 3 18.03 -10.03 1.76
N GLU A 4 18.68 -10.26 0.65
CA GLU A 4 18.73 -9.28 -0.45
C GLU A 4 17.35 -9.04 -1.04
N GLN A 5 16.57 -10.10 -1.20
CA GLN A 5 15.21 -9.99 -1.70
C GLN A 5 14.33 -9.16 -0.76
N THR A 6 14.51 -9.35 0.55
CA THR A 6 13.75 -8.60 1.54
C THR A 6 14.09 -7.12 1.48
N GLU A 7 15.37 -6.78 1.39
CA GLU A 7 15.81 -5.39 1.27
C GLU A 7 15.29 -4.76 -0.02
N ASP A 8 15.37 -5.49 -1.12
CA ASP A 8 14.87 -4.99 -2.41
C ASP A 8 13.38 -4.75 -2.35
N PHE A 9 12.63 -5.60 -1.67
CA PHE A 9 11.19 -5.43 -1.54
C PHE A 9 10.85 -4.16 -0.76
N GLU A 10 11.49 -3.95 0.38
CA GLU A 10 11.26 -2.77 1.19
C GLU A 10 11.69 -1.51 0.46
N ASP A 11 12.80 -1.56 -0.26
CA ASP A 11 13.27 -0.45 -1.07
C ASP A 11 12.25 -0.09 -2.16
N ALA A 12 11.64 -1.10 -2.77
CA ALA A 12 10.60 -0.86 -3.77
C ALA A 12 9.37 -0.19 -3.18
N VAL A 13 8.97 -0.58 -1.98
CA VAL A 13 7.87 0.07 -1.26
C VAL A 13 8.23 1.53 -0.96
N GLU A 14 9.42 1.78 -0.44
CA GLU A 14 9.88 3.14 -0.17
C GLU A 14 9.93 3.99 -1.43
N ALA A 15 10.43 3.43 -2.52
CA ALA A 15 10.50 4.13 -3.79
C ALA A 15 9.11 4.52 -4.29
N ALA A 16 8.12 3.66 -4.09
CA ALA A 16 6.74 3.96 -4.48
C ALA A 16 6.20 5.15 -3.67
N ILE A 17 6.50 5.20 -2.38
CA ILE A 17 6.06 6.29 -1.52
C ILE A 17 6.78 7.59 -1.91
N ASP A 18 8.09 7.52 -2.15
CA ASP A 18 8.88 8.68 -2.50
C ASP A 18 8.49 9.29 -3.85
N ALA A 19 7.92 8.47 -4.73
CA ALA A 19 7.46 8.93 -6.03
C ALA A 19 6.13 9.69 -5.97
N LEU A 20 5.46 9.70 -4.82
CA LEU A 20 4.21 10.44 -4.66
C LEU A 20 4.46 11.95 -4.71
N PRO A 21 3.50 12.73 -5.23
CA PRO A 21 3.57 14.18 -5.10
C PRO A 21 3.66 14.60 -3.63
N ASP A 22 4.37 15.69 -3.37
CA ASP A 22 4.57 16.18 -2.01
C ASP A 22 3.26 16.39 -1.25
N GLU A 23 2.24 16.86 -1.94
CA GLU A 23 0.93 17.08 -1.33
C GLU A 23 0.35 15.79 -0.75
N LEU A 24 0.47 14.70 -1.50
CA LEU A 24 -0.06 13.40 -1.05
C LEU A 24 0.79 12.83 0.09
N ARG A 25 2.11 12.96 0.00
CA ARG A 25 2.99 12.48 1.08
C ARG A 25 2.72 13.21 2.39
N THR A 26 2.52 14.52 2.31
CA THR A 26 2.20 15.33 3.49
C THR A 26 0.86 14.91 4.09
N ALA A 27 -0.12 14.64 3.25
CA ALA A 27 -1.44 14.22 3.70
C ALA A 27 -1.43 12.83 4.36
N MET A 28 -0.35 12.07 4.18
CA MET A 28 -0.20 10.75 4.79
C MET A 28 0.57 10.77 6.10
N SER A 29 0.69 11.92 6.75
CA SER A 29 1.52 12.07 7.94
C SER A 29 1.12 11.15 9.10
N ASN A 30 -0.10 10.65 9.13
CA ASN A 30 -0.57 9.76 10.19
C ASN A 30 -0.95 8.38 9.63
N VAL A 31 -0.18 7.88 8.67
CA VAL A 31 -0.39 6.56 8.07
C VAL A 31 0.88 5.74 8.24
N ALA A 32 0.73 4.54 8.81
CA ALA A 32 1.83 3.59 8.92
C ALA A 32 1.78 2.64 7.73
N ILE A 33 2.89 2.54 7.00
CA ILE A 33 3.01 1.59 5.89
C ILE A 33 4.00 0.52 6.32
N VAL A 34 3.54 -0.73 6.38
CA VAL A 34 4.35 -1.84 6.86
C VAL A 34 4.37 -2.97 5.84
N VAL A 35 5.45 -3.72 5.83
CA VAL A 35 5.57 -4.92 5.02
C VAL A 35 5.35 -6.12 5.94
N GLU A 36 4.40 -6.97 5.58
CA GLU A 36 4.09 -8.17 6.32
C GLU A 36 4.26 -9.38 5.40
N ASP A 37 4.49 -10.55 5.98
CA ASP A 37 4.74 -11.74 5.17
C ASP A 37 3.49 -12.28 4.49
N GLU A 38 2.42 -12.48 5.25
CA GLU A 38 1.19 -13.07 4.72
C GLU A 38 -0.03 -12.32 5.22
N PRO A 39 -1.11 -12.27 4.41
CA PRO A 39 -2.36 -11.70 4.88
C PRO A 39 -3.01 -12.57 5.96
N PRO A 40 -3.86 -11.96 6.79
CA PRO A 40 -4.54 -12.74 7.83
C PRO A 40 -5.47 -13.78 7.23
N ASP A 41 -5.58 -14.90 7.91
CA ASP A 41 -6.52 -15.98 7.59
C ASP A 41 -6.40 -16.53 6.16
N GLY A 42 -5.23 -16.38 5.53
CA GLY A 42 -5.00 -16.90 4.19
C GLY A 42 -5.79 -16.21 3.10
N GLU A 43 -6.25 -14.99 3.33
CA GLU A 43 -7.01 -14.26 2.33
C GLU A 43 -6.13 -13.90 1.12
N PRO A 44 -6.71 -13.84 -0.10
CA PRO A 44 -5.94 -13.57 -1.31
C PRO A 44 -5.68 -12.08 -1.51
N LEU A 45 -5.02 -11.46 -0.55
CA LEU A 45 -4.74 -10.03 -0.57
C LEU A 45 -3.29 -9.76 -0.90
N LEU A 46 -3.03 -8.73 -1.69
CA LEU A 46 -1.68 -8.24 -1.96
C LEU A 46 -1.35 -7.07 -1.04
N GLY A 47 -2.36 -6.38 -0.55
CA GLY A 47 -2.23 -5.29 0.40
C GLY A 47 -3.56 -5.07 1.11
N LEU A 48 -3.54 -4.26 2.16
CA LEU A 48 -4.74 -3.98 2.94
C LEU A 48 -4.62 -2.62 3.62
N TYR A 49 -5.61 -1.77 3.40
CA TYR A 49 -5.75 -0.51 4.12
C TYR A 49 -6.68 -0.74 5.32
N GLN A 50 -6.24 -0.33 6.50
CA GLN A 50 -7.02 -0.41 7.72
C GLN A 50 -7.10 0.98 8.35
N GLY A 51 -8.29 1.51 8.45
CA GLY A 51 -8.51 2.84 9.00
C GLY A 51 -9.83 3.40 8.53
N ILE A 52 -10.00 4.70 8.71
CA ILE A 52 -11.18 5.41 8.24
C ILE A 52 -10.73 6.39 7.15
N PRO A 53 -11.21 6.23 5.91
CA PRO A 53 -10.81 7.13 4.82
C PRO A 53 -11.03 8.59 5.19
N LEU A 54 -10.17 9.47 4.68
CA LEU A 54 -10.24 10.90 5.00
C LEU A 54 -11.59 11.51 4.69
N THR A 55 -12.26 11.04 3.64
CA THR A 55 -13.56 11.54 3.23
C THR A 55 -14.68 11.19 4.21
N GLU A 56 -14.44 10.22 5.09
CA GLU A 56 -15.45 9.74 6.04
C GLU A 56 -15.17 10.16 7.47
N ARG A 57 -14.12 10.94 7.72
CA ARG A 57 -13.76 11.37 9.06
C ARG A 57 -14.60 12.55 9.51
N SER A 58 -15.03 12.51 10.76
CA SER A 58 -15.71 13.63 11.38
C SER A 58 -14.76 14.35 12.34
N SER A 59 -15.20 15.48 12.87
CA SER A 59 -14.43 16.22 13.85
C SER A 59 -14.20 15.44 15.14
N ALA A 60 -15.01 14.42 15.39
CA ALA A 60 -14.88 13.57 16.58
C ALA A 60 -13.81 12.49 16.42
N TYR A 61 -13.17 12.41 15.27
CA TYR A 61 -12.18 11.36 14.97
C TYR A 61 -10.83 11.59 15.65
N SER A 62 -10.62 12.74 16.26
CA SER A 62 -9.33 13.06 16.87
C SER A 62 -8.96 12.06 17.97
N GLY A 63 -7.67 11.73 18.06
CA GLY A 63 -7.19 10.82 19.09
C GLY A 63 -7.24 9.34 18.75
N THR A 64 -7.72 8.97 17.56
CA THR A 64 -7.71 7.57 17.14
C THR A 64 -6.30 7.15 16.69
N PRO A 65 -6.01 5.83 16.71
CA PRO A 65 -4.73 5.33 16.20
C PRO A 65 -4.53 5.69 14.73
N PRO A 66 -3.27 5.76 14.27
CA PRO A 66 -3.02 6.03 12.86
C PRO A 66 -3.57 4.93 11.96
N ASP A 67 -3.90 5.30 10.74
CA ASP A 67 -4.28 4.33 9.72
C ASP A 67 -3.07 3.44 9.40
N LYS A 68 -3.35 2.24 8.91
CA LYS A 68 -2.31 1.28 8.59
C LYS A 68 -2.51 0.74 7.19
N ILE A 69 -1.43 0.69 6.42
CA ILE A 69 -1.40 0.04 5.13
C ILE A 69 -0.42 -1.12 5.24
N SER A 70 -0.89 -2.34 4.99
CA SER A 70 -0.05 -3.53 4.96
C SER A 70 0.21 -3.92 3.52
N ILE A 71 1.47 -4.25 3.21
CA ILE A 71 1.87 -4.75 1.90
C ILE A 71 2.37 -6.17 2.13
N TYR A 72 1.74 -7.15 1.49
CA TYR A 72 2.02 -8.55 1.75
C TYR A 72 3.09 -9.10 0.80
N ARG A 73 4.28 -9.30 1.35
CA ARG A 73 5.43 -9.75 0.58
C ARG A 73 5.25 -11.15 0.01
N GLY A 74 4.73 -12.08 0.81
CA GLY A 74 4.59 -13.47 0.37
C GLY A 74 3.81 -13.63 -0.92
N PRO A 75 2.55 -13.16 -0.97
CA PRO A 75 1.77 -13.23 -2.21
C PRO A 75 2.43 -12.54 -3.39
N LEU A 76 2.97 -11.33 -3.17
CA LEU A 76 3.60 -10.59 -4.26
C LEU A 76 4.81 -11.33 -4.82
N GLU A 77 5.65 -11.90 -3.97
CA GLU A 77 6.80 -12.67 -4.43
C GLU A 77 6.40 -13.96 -5.12
N ARG A 78 5.37 -14.63 -4.61
CA ARG A 78 4.90 -15.88 -5.24
C ARG A 78 4.38 -15.65 -6.65
N TYR A 79 3.65 -14.56 -6.87
CA TYR A 79 3.05 -14.30 -8.18
C TYR A 79 3.99 -13.60 -9.15
N TYR A 80 4.85 -12.72 -8.66
CA TYR A 80 5.63 -11.83 -9.51
C TYR A 80 7.14 -11.90 -9.29
N GLY A 81 7.60 -12.68 -8.32
CA GLY A 81 9.01 -12.70 -7.96
C GLY A 81 9.96 -13.26 -9.02
N HIS A 82 9.42 -13.94 -10.02
CA HIS A 82 10.21 -14.48 -11.13
C HIS A 82 10.74 -13.38 -12.06
N ASP A 83 10.20 -12.18 -11.96
CA ASP A 83 10.59 -11.03 -12.79
C ASP A 83 10.74 -9.80 -11.90
N PRO A 84 11.98 -9.38 -11.60
CA PRO A 84 12.19 -8.25 -10.67
C PRO A 84 11.54 -6.94 -11.11
N GLU A 85 11.50 -6.65 -12.39
CA GLU A 85 10.87 -5.44 -12.89
C GLU A 85 9.36 -5.49 -12.71
N LEU A 86 8.77 -6.64 -13.02
CA LEU A 86 7.35 -6.84 -12.83
C LEU A 86 6.98 -6.76 -11.35
N LEU A 87 7.79 -7.36 -10.48
CA LEU A 87 7.55 -7.31 -9.04
C LEU A 87 7.55 -5.87 -8.54
N ARG A 88 8.52 -5.05 -8.94
CA ARG A 88 8.56 -3.65 -8.56
C ARG A 88 7.33 -2.89 -9.04
N ASP A 89 6.92 -3.15 -10.26
CA ASP A 89 5.73 -2.49 -10.81
C ASP A 89 4.48 -2.88 -10.03
N GLN A 90 4.35 -4.14 -9.67
CA GLN A 90 3.21 -4.61 -8.90
C GLN A 90 3.23 -4.08 -7.47
N ILE A 91 4.39 -4.00 -6.85
CA ILE A 91 4.52 -3.38 -5.52
C ILE A 91 4.04 -1.93 -5.57
N ARG A 92 4.50 -1.18 -6.57
CA ARG A 92 4.08 0.20 -6.74
C ARG A 92 2.57 0.32 -6.90
N ARG A 93 1.97 -0.54 -7.71
CA ARG A 93 0.53 -0.53 -7.93
C ARG A 93 -0.25 -0.83 -6.65
N VAL A 94 0.20 -1.80 -5.87
CA VAL A 94 -0.47 -2.15 -4.61
C VAL A 94 -0.36 -1.00 -3.62
N VAL A 95 0.83 -0.42 -3.48
CA VAL A 95 1.03 0.71 -2.58
C VAL A 95 0.11 1.87 -2.95
N LEU A 96 0.07 2.24 -4.23
CA LEU A 96 -0.78 3.33 -4.69
C LEU A 96 -2.26 3.02 -4.51
N HIS A 97 -2.64 1.77 -4.73
CA HIS A 97 -4.02 1.32 -4.57
C HIS A 97 -4.49 1.51 -3.11
N GLU A 98 -3.68 1.08 -2.15
CA GLU A 98 -4.05 1.20 -0.75
C GLU A 98 -4.00 2.65 -0.26
N ILE A 99 -3.06 3.44 -0.77
CA ILE A 99 -3.01 4.87 -0.49
C ILE A 99 -4.28 5.56 -1.00
N ALA A 100 -4.75 5.17 -2.18
CA ALA A 100 -5.98 5.72 -2.73
C ALA A 100 -7.17 5.45 -1.81
N HIS A 101 -7.23 4.28 -1.18
CA HIS A 101 -8.28 3.97 -0.20
C HIS A 101 -8.22 4.92 0.99
N HIS A 102 -7.03 5.27 1.46
CA HIS A 102 -6.87 6.24 2.53
C HIS A 102 -7.49 7.60 2.16
N PHE A 103 -7.40 7.98 0.89
CA PHE A 103 -7.99 9.23 0.41
C PHE A 103 -9.47 9.08 0.02
N GLY A 104 -10.05 7.91 0.26
CA GLY A 104 -11.47 7.68 0.00
C GLY A 104 -11.80 7.37 -1.45
N ILE A 105 -10.79 7.00 -2.25
CA ILE A 105 -11.01 6.64 -3.64
C ILE A 105 -11.34 5.15 -3.71
N SER A 106 -12.49 4.81 -4.29
CA SER A 106 -12.92 3.42 -4.42
C SER A 106 -12.20 2.71 -5.56
N ASP A 107 -12.26 1.38 -5.56
CA ASP A 107 -11.74 0.56 -6.66
C ASP A 107 -12.37 0.95 -8.00
N GLU A 108 -13.66 1.19 -7.99
CA GLU A 108 -14.40 1.60 -9.16
C GLU A 108 -13.86 2.89 -9.75
N ARG A 109 -13.57 3.86 -8.88
CA ARG A 109 -13.03 5.14 -9.32
C ARG A 109 -11.60 4.98 -9.84
N LEU A 110 -10.82 4.09 -9.24
CA LEU A 110 -9.46 3.81 -9.70
C LEU A 110 -9.47 3.22 -11.11
N GLU A 111 -10.42 2.34 -11.39
CA GLU A 111 -10.58 1.79 -12.74
C GLU A 111 -10.92 2.89 -13.74
N GLU A 112 -11.82 3.81 -13.39
CA GLU A 112 -12.18 4.94 -14.24
C GLU A 112 -10.98 5.83 -14.54
N LEU A 113 -10.08 5.98 -13.57
CA LEU A 113 -8.89 6.81 -13.73
C LEU A 113 -7.73 6.07 -14.37
N ASP A 114 -7.92 4.80 -14.70
CA ASP A 114 -6.89 3.94 -15.29
C ASP A 114 -5.65 3.84 -14.38
N ALA A 115 -5.88 3.87 -13.07
CA ALA A 115 -4.81 3.83 -12.08
C ALA A 115 -4.82 2.54 -11.26
N TYR A 116 -5.63 1.59 -11.65
CA TYR A 116 -5.80 0.32 -10.94
C TYR A 116 -4.70 -0.67 -11.28
#